data_cebf0d3a3e7cd5ea8b1b714ba08966be
#
_entry.id   cebf0d3a3e7cd5ea8b1b714ba08966be
#
_cell.length_a   1.000
_cell.length_b   1.000
_cell.length_c   1.000
_cell.angle_alpha   90.00
_cell.angle_beta   90.00
_cell.angle_gamma   90.00
#
_symmetry.space_group_name_H-M   'P 1'
#
loop_
_entity.id
_entity.type
_entity.pdbx_description
1 polymer ?
#
loop_
_entity_poly.entity_id
_entity_poly.type
_entity_poly.pdbx_seq_one_letter_code
_entity_poly.pdbx_strand_id
1 'polypeptide(L)'
;MEETISLKEIFDILRKHLTSILISMFVGLALASIVTFFVLTPKYRSQAQLIVTLPQSETTNANDVNMNLQMINTYKELVTGDLVINQVKDRIESEYGIDKSVQELKDSVDVTQSQNSLMFSIRATDTSSVYAANIANTTALVFQENAKDVLSVDKISIISNAEASSSPVSPNNKLNLAIGLVLGILVGVGIAFLLELLDRTVKDNKYVTETLGFTILGTVPQMSAKEVNATIQKKPSIQMIKKNTGDKAAESRRSRTRV
;
A
#
# COMPACT_ATOMS: atom_id res chain seq x y z
N MET A 1 38.74 -4.84 -15.58
CA MET A 1 38.52 -4.64 -14.14
C MET A 1 37.02 -4.63 -13.95
N GLU A 2 36.47 -5.61 -13.24
CA GLU A 2 35.06 -5.63 -12.91
C GLU A 2 34.83 -4.57 -11.82
N GLU A 3 34.18 -3.49 -12.20
CA GLU A 3 33.72 -2.48 -11.22
C GLU A 3 32.57 -3.12 -10.41
N THR A 4 32.93 -3.80 -9.33
CA THR A 4 31.93 -4.28 -8.37
C THR A 4 31.46 -3.06 -7.57
N ILE A 5 30.25 -2.61 -7.84
CA ILE A 5 29.61 -1.53 -7.07
C ILE A 5 29.55 -1.98 -5.60
N SER A 6 30.26 -1.26 -4.75
CA SER A 6 30.28 -1.54 -3.32
C SER A 6 28.94 -1.17 -2.66
N LEU A 7 28.46 -1.96 -1.71
CA LEU A 7 27.27 -1.63 -0.90
C LEU A 7 27.37 -0.25 -0.24
N LYS A 8 28.58 0.20 0.07
CA LYS A 8 28.86 1.53 0.60
C LYS A 8 28.55 2.60 -0.44
N GLU A 9 28.95 2.41 -1.68
CA GLU A 9 28.67 3.36 -2.78
C GLU A 9 27.18 3.51 -3.03
N ILE A 10 26.43 2.40 -3.02
CA ILE A 10 24.96 2.44 -3.12
C ILE A 10 24.36 3.30 -2.00
N PHE A 11 24.82 3.11 -0.77
CA PHE A 11 24.34 3.89 0.37
C PHE A 11 24.68 5.37 0.26
N ASP A 12 25.88 5.70 -0.19
CA ASP A 12 26.33 7.08 -0.38
C ASP A 12 25.54 7.78 -1.49
N ILE A 13 25.23 7.09 -2.60
CA ILE A 13 24.36 7.58 -3.68
C ILE A 13 22.96 7.89 -3.16
N LEU A 14 22.35 6.94 -2.42
CA LEU A 14 21.01 7.12 -1.84
C LEU A 14 20.99 8.31 -0.87
N ARG A 15 21.98 8.44 -0.02
CA ARG A 15 22.09 9.55 0.94
C ARG A 15 22.29 10.89 0.24
N LYS A 16 23.10 10.96 -0.81
CA LYS A 16 23.35 12.16 -1.60
C LYS A 16 22.09 12.66 -2.30
N HIS A 17 21.30 11.73 -2.86
CA HIS A 17 20.08 12.03 -3.62
C HIS A 17 18.79 11.84 -2.84
N LEU A 18 18.85 11.79 -1.50
CA LEU A 18 17.70 11.55 -0.64
C LEU A 18 16.56 12.56 -0.86
N THR A 19 16.90 13.82 -1.15
CA THR A 19 15.93 14.87 -1.46
C THR A 19 15.18 14.57 -2.77
N SER A 20 15.88 14.11 -3.80
CA SER A 20 15.25 13.70 -5.08
C SER A 20 14.33 12.51 -4.91
N ILE A 21 14.74 11.52 -4.11
CA ILE A 21 13.93 10.33 -3.78
C ILE A 21 12.68 10.75 -3.03
N LEU A 22 12.78 11.63 -2.03
CA LEU A 22 11.61 12.13 -1.29
C LEU A 22 10.65 12.90 -2.20
N ILE A 23 11.16 13.77 -3.07
CA ILE A 23 10.31 14.51 -4.03
C ILE A 23 9.59 13.52 -4.94
N SER A 24 10.29 12.54 -5.51
CA SER A 24 9.69 11.50 -6.37
C SER A 24 8.64 10.66 -5.63
N MET A 25 8.88 10.33 -4.36
CA MET A 25 7.93 9.63 -3.50
C MET A 25 6.63 10.44 -3.34
N PHE A 26 6.73 11.74 -3.05
CA PHE A 26 5.55 12.60 -2.93
C PHE A 26 4.82 12.79 -4.24
N VAL A 27 5.53 12.91 -5.36
CA VAL A 27 4.93 12.97 -6.71
C VAL A 27 4.19 11.68 -7.01
N GLY A 28 4.78 10.52 -6.74
CA GLY A 28 4.12 9.21 -6.93
C GLY A 28 2.84 9.08 -6.09
N LEU A 29 2.91 9.52 -4.82
CA LEU A 29 1.76 9.52 -3.92
C LEU A 29 0.67 10.49 -4.39
N ALA A 30 1.02 11.68 -4.86
CA ALA A 30 0.08 12.66 -5.40
C ALA A 30 -0.62 12.12 -6.66
N LEU A 31 0.13 11.53 -7.60
CA LEU A 31 -0.44 10.93 -8.79
C LEU A 31 -1.38 9.76 -8.46
N ALA A 32 -0.98 8.87 -7.55
CA ALA A 32 -1.83 7.77 -7.09
C ALA A 32 -3.12 8.29 -6.42
N SER A 33 -3.04 9.38 -5.66
CA SER A 33 -4.20 10.03 -5.04
C SER A 33 -5.15 10.59 -6.09
N ILE A 34 -4.63 11.30 -7.09
CA ILE A 34 -5.44 11.85 -8.19
C ILE A 34 -6.16 10.71 -8.93
N VAL A 35 -5.45 9.65 -9.30
CA VAL A 35 -6.05 8.52 -9.98
C VAL A 35 -7.12 7.85 -9.11
N THR A 36 -6.83 7.62 -7.82
CA THR A 36 -7.74 6.90 -6.93
C THR A 36 -9.01 7.67 -6.63
N PHE A 37 -8.94 9.00 -6.46
CA PHE A 37 -10.09 9.80 -6.04
C PHE A 37 -10.84 10.47 -7.18
N PHE A 38 -10.19 10.71 -8.34
CA PHE A 38 -10.79 11.44 -9.46
C PHE A 38 -11.05 10.59 -10.70
N VAL A 39 -10.27 9.52 -10.91
CA VAL A 39 -10.40 8.68 -12.11
C VAL A 39 -11.21 7.41 -11.84
N LEU A 40 -10.99 6.77 -10.69
CA LEU A 40 -11.65 5.51 -10.37
C LEU A 40 -13.04 5.76 -9.76
N THR A 41 -14.07 5.20 -10.39
CA THR A 41 -15.45 5.25 -9.88
C THR A 41 -15.61 4.31 -8.69
N PRO A 42 -16.23 4.76 -7.58
CA PRO A 42 -16.51 3.89 -6.44
C PRO A 42 -17.49 2.79 -6.84
N LYS A 43 -17.21 1.57 -6.38
CA LYS A 43 -18.09 0.41 -6.55
C LYS A 43 -18.57 -0.08 -5.20
N TYR A 44 -19.86 -0.41 -5.13
CA TYR A 44 -20.50 -0.94 -3.94
C TYR A 44 -20.80 -2.40 -4.14
N ARG A 45 -20.81 -3.17 -3.07
CA ARG A 45 -21.11 -4.59 -3.08
C ARG A 45 -22.22 -4.88 -2.09
N SER A 46 -23.21 -5.64 -2.54
CA SER A 46 -24.28 -6.16 -1.72
C SER A 46 -24.32 -7.68 -1.85
N GLN A 47 -24.82 -8.39 -0.83
CA GLN A 47 -24.85 -9.84 -0.82
C GLN A 47 -26.19 -10.36 -0.26
N ALA A 48 -26.77 -11.31 -0.94
CA ALA A 48 -27.85 -12.14 -0.43
C ALA A 48 -27.30 -13.49 0.04
N GLN A 49 -27.81 -14.00 1.18
CA GLN A 49 -27.36 -15.28 1.74
C GLN A 49 -28.43 -16.35 1.55
N LEU A 50 -28.00 -17.49 1.04
CA LEU A 50 -28.88 -18.65 0.78
C LEU A 50 -28.32 -19.89 1.48
N ILE A 51 -29.22 -20.79 1.83
CA ILE A 51 -28.89 -22.13 2.30
C ILE A 51 -29.57 -23.18 1.40
N VAL A 52 -28.85 -24.23 1.11
CA VAL A 52 -29.39 -25.42 0.41
C VAL A 52 -29.63 -26.50 1.43
N THR A 53 -30.83 -26.97 1.49
CA THR A 53 -31.19 -28.15 2.28
C THR A 53 -31.29 -29.34 1.33
N LEU A 54 -30.44 -30.32 1.53
CA LEU A 54 -30.42 -31.55 0.76
C LEU A 54 -31.45 -32.54 1.35
N PRO A 55 -32.02 -33.46 0.52
CA PRO A 55 -32.82 -34.55 1.02
C PRO A 55 -32.02 -35.35 2.04
N GLN A 56 -32.53 -35.51 3.24
CA GLN A 56 -31.89 -36.35 4.27
C GLN A 56 -32.03 -37.81 3.85
N SER A 57 -30.90 -38.38 3.38
CA SER A 57 -30.78 -39.85 3.38
C SER A 57 -30.60 -40.31 4.83
N GLU A 58 -31.29 -41.37 5.21
CA GLU A 58 -31.31 -41.90 6.59
C GLU A 58 -29.93 -42.33 7.15
N THR A 59 -28.86 -42.27 6.32
CA THR A 59 -27.48 -42.57 6.71
C THR A 59 -26.54 -41.45 6.24
N THR A 60 -26.25 -40.51 7.13
CA THR A 60 -25.26 -39.43 6.88
C THR A 60 -23.87 -40.02 6.91
N ASN A 61 -23.28 -40.24 5.76
CA ASN A 61 -21.84 -40.65 5.62
C ASN A 61 -20.95 -39.44 5.38
N ALA A 62 -19.69 -39.53 5.79
CA ALA A 62 -18.65 -38.48 5.56
C ALA A 62 -18.47 -38.13 4.06
N ASN A 63 -18.87 -39.05 3.15
CA ASN A 63 -18.88 -38.80 1.71
C ASN A 63 -19.92 -37.78 1.28
N ASP A 64 -21.05 -37.64 2.02
CA ASP A 64 -22.11 -36.70 1.68
C ASP A 64 -21.66 -35.25 1.88
N VAL A 65 -20.76 -35.00 2.83
CA VAL A 65 -20.20 -33.68 3.07
C VAL A 65 -19.27 -33.24 1.91
N ASN A 66 -18.47 -34.15 1.38
CA ASN A 66 -17.60 -33.85 0.24
C ASN A 66 -18.40 -33.66 -1.06
N MET A 67 -19.46 -34.43 -1.23
CA MET A 67 -20.36 -34.28 -2.38
C MET A 67 -21.08 -32.92 -2.33
N ASN A 68 -21.47 -32.46 -1.14
CA ASN A 68 -22.10 -31.17 -0.93
C ASN A 68 -21.15 -30.00 -1.28
N LEU A 69 -19.85 -30.13 -0.97
CA LEU A 69 -18.85 -29.13 -1.32
C LEU A 69 -18.61 -29.03 -2.84
N GLN A 70 -18.71 -30.15 -3.56
CA GLN A 70 -18.61 -30.16 -5.03
C GLN A 70 -19.87 -29.55 -5.69
N MET A 71 -21.06 -29.74 -5.09
CA MET A 71 -22.29 -29.16 -5.62
C MET A 71 -22.31 -27.64 -5.66
N ILE A 72 -21.53 -26.97 -4.80
CA ILE A 72 -21.47 -25.52 -4.79
C ILE A 72 -20.80 -24.94 -6.05
N ASN A 73 -19.82 -25.63 -6.62
CA ASN A 73 -19.31 -25.23 -7.92
C ASN A 73 -20.42 -25.26 -9.00
N THR A 74 -21.25 -26.29 -8.94
CA THR A 74 -22.44 -26.38 -9.82
C THR A 74 -23.43 -25.25 -9.57
N TYR A 75 -23.65 -24.86 -8.32
CA TYR A 75 -24.51 -23.71 -8.00
C TYR A 75 -23.91 -22.40 -8.51
N LYS A 76 -22.60 -22.23 -8.38
CA LYS A 76 -21.90 -21.06 -8.92
C LYS A 76 -22.07 -20.97 -10.44
N GLU A 77 -21.86 -22.08 -11.14
CA GLU A 77 -22.04 -22.16 -12.59
C GLU A 77 -23.47 -21.89 -13.01
N LEU A 78 -24.46 -22.37 -12.27
CA LEU A 78 -25.87 -22.12 -12.57
C LEU A 78 -26.24 -20.65 -12.33
N VAL A 79 -25.81 -20.05 -11.22
CA VAL A 79 -26.08 -18.64 -10.90
C VAL A 79 -25.51 -17.70 -11.95
N THR A 80 -24.27 -17.97 -12.45
CA THR A 80 -23.60 -17.16 -13.47
C THR A 80 -23.91 -17.62 -14.90
N GLY A 81 -24.69 -18.70 -15.04
CA GLY A 81 -25.09 -19.26 -16.31
C GLY A 81 -26.12 -18.42 -17.07
N ASP A 82 -26.20 -18.62 -18.38
CA ASP A 82 -27.11 -17.86 -19.25
C ASP A 82 -28.59 -18.02 -18.85
N LEU A 83 -28.98 -19.18 -18.32
CA LEU A 83 -30.34 -19.44 -17.89
C LEU A 83 -30.80 -18.46 -16.79
N VAL A 84 -29.97 -18.26 -15.78
CA VAL A 84 -30.29 -17.37 -14.65
C VAL A 84 -30.06 -15.92 -15.03
N ILE A 85 -28.92 -15.60 -15.66
CA ILE A 85 -28.54 -14.20 -15.96
C ILE A 85 -29.48 -13.54 -16.96
N ASN A 86 -29.98 -14.26 -17.99
CA ASN A 86 -30.98 -13.70 -18.90
C ASN A 86 -32.28 -13.33 -18.18
N GLN A 87 -32.78 -14.23 -17.32
CA GLN A 87 -33.96 -13.93 -16.54
C GLN A 87 -33.75 -12.80 -15.53
N VAL A 88 -32.56 -12.73 -14.91
CA VAL A 88 -32.18 -11.61 -14.05
C VAL A 88 -32.19 -10.30 -14.83
N LYS A 89 -31.61 -10.28 -16.03
CA LYS A 89 -31.62 -9.10 -16.91
C LYS A 89 -33.02 -8.59 -17.15
N ASP A 90 -33.90 -9.49 -17.66
CA ASP A 90 -35.26 -9.12 -18.01
C ASP A 90 -36.06 -8.60 -16.78
N ARG A 91 -35.83 -9.20 -15.62
CA ARG A 91 -36.50 -8.82 -14.36
C ARG A 91 -35.98 -7.49 -13.82
N ILE A 92 -34.67 -7.25 -13.79
CA ILE A 92 -34.11 -5.97 -13.30
C ILE A 92 -34.42 -4.80 -14.22
N GLU A 93 -34.52 -5.05 -15.53
CA GLU A 93 -34.95 -4.05 -16.51
C GLU A 93 -36.43 -3.68 -16.32
N SER A 94 -37.30 -4.67 -16.15
CA SER A 94 -38.73 -4.44 -15.99
C SER A 94 -39.13 -3.87 -14.61
N GLU A 95 -38.53 -4.33 -13.51
CA GLU A 95 -38.91 -3.94 -12.15
C GLU A 95 -38.20 -2.69 -11.65
N TYR A 96 -36.91 -2.50 -12.04
CA TYR A 96 -36.06 -1.45 -11.50
C TYR A 96 -35.54 -0.46 -12.56
N GLY A 97 -35.83 -0.71 -13.86
CA GLY A 97 -35.32 0.12 -14.96
C GLY A 97 -33.79 0.05 -15.11
N ILE A 98 -33.16 -1.04 -14.66
CA ILE A 98 -31.71 -1.23 -14.76
C ILE A 98 -31.38 -1.90 -16.09
N ASP A 99 -30.90 -1.11 -17.04
CA ASP A 99 -30.44 -1.61 -18.33
C ASP A 99 -28.94 -2.00 -18.25
N LYS A 100 -28.71 -3.33 -18.28
CA LYS A 100 -27.36 -3.92 -18.29
C LYS A 100 -27.29 -5.06 -19.29
N SER A 101 -26.16 -5.18 -19.95
CA SER A 101 -25.90 -6.34 -20.81
C SER A 101 -25.71 -7.62 -19.98
N VAL A 102 -25.97 -8.78 -20.60
CA VAL A 102 -25.73 -10.08 -19.98
C VAL A 102 -24.29 -10.23 -19.50
N GLN A 103 -23.34 -9.73 -20.28
CA GLN A 103 -21.91 -9.79 -19.92
C GLN A 103 -21.60 -8.93 -18.69
N GLU A 104 -22.11 -7.71 -18.63
CA GLU A 104 -21.92 -6.85 -17.45
C GLU A 104 -22.53 -7.46 -16.19
N LEU A 105 -23.68 -8.14 -16.30
CA LEU A 105 -24.28 -8.85 -15.17
C LEU A 105 -23.42 -10.03 -14.73
N LYS A 106 -22.91 -10.85 -15.67
CA LYS A 106 -21.98 -11.93 -15.34
C LYS A 106 -20.73 -11.45 -14.63
N ASP A 107 -20.17 -10.33 -15.06
CA ASP A 107 -18.97 -9.73 -14.46
C ASP A 107 -19.27 -9.08 -13.10
N SER A 108 -20.51 -8.66 -12.87
CA SER A 108 -20.95 -8.04 -11.63
C SER A 108 -21.35 -9.01 -10.54
N VAL A 109 -21.80 -10.23 -10.91
CA VAL A 109 -22.31 -11.24 -9.99
C VAL A 109 -21.23 -12.28 -9.67
N ASP A 110 -21.01 -12.52 -8.38
CA ASP A 110 -20.10 -13.55 -7.88
C ASP A 110 -20.77 -14.38 -6.78
N VAL A 111 -20.42 -15.65 -6.72
CA VAL A 111 -20.91 -16.57 -5.69
C VAL A 111 -19.78 -17.00 -4.79
N THR A 112 -19.95 -16.81 -3.50
CA THR A 112 -18.95 -17.19 -2.51
C THR A 112 -19.58 -18.07 -1.44
N GLN A 113 -18.78 -19.03 -0.96
CA GLN A 113 -19.17 -19.92 0.13
C GLN A 113 -18.17 -19.80 1.28
N SER A 114 -18.65 -19.91 2.50
CA SER A 114 -17.79 -20.13 3.66
C SER A 114 -17.34 -21.58 3.71
N GLN A 115 -16.08 -21.82 4.07
CA GLN A 115 -15.56 -23.20 4.16
C GLN A 115 -16.43 -24.06 5.08
N ASN A 116 -16.73 -25.28 4.61
CA ASN A 116 -17.54 -26.27 5.34
C ASN A 116 -18.94 -25.80 5.72
N SER A 117 -19.56 -24.93 4.93
CA SER A 117 -20.90 -24.42 5.17
C SER A 117 -21.83 -24.75 4.01
N LEU A 118 -23.07 -25.12 4.32
CA LEU A 118 -24.16 -25.26 3.33
C LEU A 118 -24.71 -23.89 2.89
N MET A 119 -24.21 -22.82 3.52
CA MET A 119 -24.58 -21.45 3.18
C MET A 119 -23.64 -20.91 2.12
N PHE A 120 -24.19 -20.22 1.16
CA PHE A 120 -23.45 -19.45 0.18
C PHE A 120 -24.07 -18.08 0.01
N SER A 121 -23.29 -17.15 -0.51
CA SER A 121 -23.70 -15.78 -0.73
C SER A 121 -23.60 -15.44 -2.21
N ILE A 122 -24.68 -14.91 -2.75
CA ILE A 122 -24.70 -14.27 -4.07
C ILE A 122 -24.37 -12.81 -3.87
N ARG A 123 -23.27 -12.37 -4.45
CA ARG A 123 -22.77 -11.00 -4.36
C ARG A 123 -22.97 -10.29 -5.68
N ALA A 124 -23.43 -9.06 -5.65
CA ALA A 124 -23.41 -8.19 -6.81
C ALA A 124 -22.60 -6.92 -6.51
N THR A 125 -21.86 -6.45 -7.50
CA THR A 125 -21.03 -5.25 -7.40
C THR A 125 -21.42 -4.27 -8.49
N ASP A 126 -21.76 -3.03 -8.09
CA ASP A 126 -22.18 -1.98 -9.00
C ASP A 126 -21.70 -0.60 -8.54
N THR A 127 -21.77 0.40 -9.42
CA THR A 127 -21.49 1.82 -9.08
C THR A 127 -22.57 2.43 -8.18
N SER A 128 -23.78 1.85 -8.17
CA SER A 128 -24.86 2.21 -7.27
C SER A 128 -25.07 1.11 -6.23
N SER A 129 -25.10 1.49 -4.95
CA SER A 129 -25.36 0.53 -3.86
C SER A 129 -26.75 -0.09 -3.93
N VAL A 130 -27.74 0.68 -4.40
CA VAL A 130 -29.12 0.21 -4.59
C VAL A 130 -29.18 -0.79 -5.75
N TYR A 131 -28.49 -0.53 -6.85
CA TYR A 131 -28.45 -1.46 -7.98
C TYR A 131 -27.74 -2.76 -7.59
N ALA A 132 -26.63 -2.69 -6.85
CA ALA A 132 -25.96 -3.87 -6.32
C ALA A 132 -26.90 -4.74 -5.46
N ALA A 133 -27.70 -4.11 -4.59
CA ALA A 133 -28.67 -4.83 -3.76
C ALA A 133 -29.80 -5.47 -4.60
N ASN A 134 -30.37 -4.74 -5.55
CA ASN A 134 -31.42 -5.25 -6.43
C ASN A 134 -30.93 -6.39 -7.30
N ILE A 135 -29.74 -6.27 -7.92
CA ILE A 135 -29.16 -7.33 -8.73
C ILE A 135 -28.92 -8.59 -7.87
N ALA A 136 -28.35 -8.45 -6.66
CA ALA A 136 -28.10 -9.59 -5.80
C ALA A 136 -29.39 -10.30 -5.36
N ASN A 137 -30.42 -9.53 -4.98
CA ASN A 137 -31.72 -10.08 -4.57
C ASN A 137 -32.46 -10.74 -5.72
N THR A 138 -32.52 -10.10 -6.89
CA THR A 138 -33.17 -10.69 -8.07
C THR A 138 -32.45 -11.95 -8.51
N THR A 139 -31.09 -11.95 -8.48
CA THR A 139 -30.32 -13.16 -8.81
C THR A 139 -30.63 -14.31 -7.82
N ALA A 140 -30.74 -14.00 -6.53
CA ALA A 140 -31.07 -14.98 -5.51
C ALA A 140 -32.48 -15.59 -5.73
N LEU A 141 -33.46 -14.75 -6.08
CA LEU A 141 -34.82 -15.19 -6.38
C LEU A 141 -34.89 -16.06 -7.64
N VAL A 142 -34.31 -15.58 -8.74
CA VAL A 142 -34.27 -16.31 -10.02
C VAL A 142 -33.49 -17.61 -9.88
N PHE A 143 -32.42 -17.64 -9.14
CA PHE A 143 -31.70 -18.87 -8.83
C PHE A 143 -32.58 -19.83 -8.01
N GLN A 144 -33.25 -19.37 -6.98
CA GLN A 144 -34.14 -20.18 -6.15
C GLN A 144 -35.28 -20.80 -6.98
N GLU A 145 -35.83 -20.04 -7.93
CA GLU A 145 -36.91 -20.52 -8.83
C GLU A 145 -36.38 -21.61 -9.78
N ASN A 146 -35.23 -21.41 -10.44
CA ASN A 146 -34.68 -22.33 -11.43
C ASN A 146 -34.00 -23.57 -10.80
N ALA A 147 -33.41 -23.43 -9.63
CA ALA A 147 -32.64 -24.52 -9.03
C ALA A 147 -33.50 -25.70 -8.62
N LYS A 148 -34.76 -25.49 -8.31
CA LYS A 148 -35.72 -26.58 -8.01
C LYS A 148 -35.90 -27.50 -9.21
N ASP A 149 -35.99 -26.93 -10.41
CA ASP A 149 -36.24 -27.67 -11.64
C ASP A 149 -34.99 -28.34 -12.19
N VAL A 150 -33.82 -27.66 -12.07
CA VAL A 150 -32.54 -28.08 -12.69
C VAL A 150 -31.76 -29.02 -11.79
N LEU A 151 -31.75 -28.79 -10.48
CA LEU A 151 -30.82 -29.45 -9.54
C LEU A 151 -31.51 -30.54 -8.69
N SER A 152 -32.84 -30.73 -8.82
CA SER A 152 -33.65 -31.67 -7.99
C SER A 152 -33.38 -31.48 -6.48
N VAL A 153 -33.16 -30.22 -6.05
CA VAL A 153 -32.89 -29.88 -4.65
C VAL A 153 -34.19 -29.63 -3.93
N ASP A 154 -34.38 -30.26 -2.77
CA ASP A 154 -35.65 -30.20 -2.05
C ASP A 154 -36.01 -28.79 -1.62
N LYS A 155 -35.03 -28.01 -1.15
CA LYS A 155 -35.28 -26.67 -0.67
C LYS A 155 -34.07 -25.76 -0.72
N ILE A 156 -34.20 -24.62 -1.40
CA ILE A 156 -33.32 -23.49 -1.28
C ILE A 156 -34.07 -22.38 -0.55
N SER A 157 -33.47 -21.86 0.51
CA SER A 157 -34.05 -20.77 1.29
C SER A 157 -33.12 -19.56 1.30
N ILE A 158 -33.70 -18.39 1.02
CA ILE A 158 -33.00 -17.12 1.21
C ILE A 158 -33.06 -16.80 2.70
N ILE A 159 -31.88 -16.70 3.36
CA ILE A 159 -31.78 -16.42 4.80
C ILE A 159 -31.73 -14.91 5.03
N SER A 160 -31.00 -14.20 4.16
CA SER A 160 -30.83 -12.76 4.26
C SER A 160 -30.86 -12.14 2.88
N ASN A 161 -31.67 -11.10 2.73
CA ASN A 161 -31.68 -10.30 1.53
C ASN A 161 -30.45 -9.35 1.52
N ALA A 162 -30.01 -8.99 0.32
CA ALA A 162 -28.98 -8.00 0.13
C ALA A 162 -29.50 -6.61 0.47
N GLU A 163 -28.75 -5.88 1.27
CA GLU A 163 -29.00 -4.49 1.60
C GLU A 163 -28.02 -3.56 0.87
N ALA A 164 -28.46 -2.34 0.61
CA ALA A 164 -27.60 -1.33 -0.03
C ALA A 164 -26.48 -0.91 0.93
N SER A 165 -25.23 -1.24 0.57
CA SER A 165 -24.04 -0.88 1.37
C SER A 165 -23.72 0.60 1.25
N SER A 166 -23.51 1.28 2.37
CA SER A 166 -23.10 2.69 2.39
C SER A 166 -21.60 2.88 2.10
N SER A 167 -20.80 1.81 2.17
CA SER A 167 -19.35 1.87 2.00
C SER A 167 -18.91 1.24 0.68
N PRO A 168 -18.12 1.93 -0.14
CA PRO A 168 -17.59 1.37 -1.37
C PRO A 168 -16.53 0.30 -1.06
N VAL A 169 -16.50 -0.77 -1.86
CA VAL A 169 -15.50 -1.85 -1.77
C VAL A 169 -14.31 -1.63 -2.69
N SER A 170 -14.45 -0.76 -3.66
CA SER A 170 -13.41 -0.37 -4.63
C SER A 170 -13.57 1.12 -4.95
N PRO A 171 -12.45 1.83 -5.21
CA PRO A 171 -11.06 1.41 -5.11
C PRO A 171 -10.59 1.20 -3.66
N ASN A 172 -9.57 0.33 -3.49
CA ASN A 172 -8.92 0.20 -2.19
C ASN A 172 -7.90 1.35 -2.02
N ASN A 173 -8.34 2.46 -1.42
CA ASN A 173 -7.54 3.68 -1.30
C ASN A 173 -6.19 3.43 -0.60
N LYS A 174 -6.17 2.59 0.44
CA LYS A 174 -4.94 2.27 1.17
C LYS A 174 -3.93 1.52 0.30
N LEU A 175 -4.40 0.53 -0.46
CA LEU A 175 -3.56 -0.25 -1.36
C LEU A 175 -3.03 0.60 -2.51
N ASN A 176 -3.88 1.39 -3.15
CA ASN A 176 -3.48 2.24 -4.27
C ASN A 176 -2.45 3.30 -3.85
N LEU A 177 -2.63 3.94 -2.69
CA LEU A 177 -1.65 4.87 -2.14
C LEU A 177 -0.32 4.18 -1.80
N ALA A 178 -0.37 2.97 -1.22
CA ALA A 178 0.84 2.20 -0.93
C ALA A 178 1.60 1.84 -2.23
N ILE A 179 0.90 1.42 -3.28
CA ILE A 179 1.49 1.16 -4.60
C ILE A 179 2.12 2.43 -5.16
N GLY A 180 1.42 3.56 -5.11
CA GLY A 180 1.92 4.85 -5.59
C GLY A 180 3.18 5.30 -4.85
N LEU A 181 3.23 5.10 -3.53
CA LEU A 181 4.40 5.40 -2.71
C LEU A 181 5.61 4.54 -3.12
N VAL A 182 5.41 3.22 -3.23
CA VAL A 182 6.49 2.28 -3.62
C VAL A 182 7.02 2.61 -5.01
N LEU A 183 6.13 2.83 -5.98
CA LEU A 183 6.52 3.22 -7.33
C LEU A 183 7.26 4.56 -7.35
N GLY A 184 6.81 5.54 -6.57
CA GLY A 184 7.48 6.82 -6.42
C GLY A 184 8.91 6.68 -5.89
N ILE A 185 9.13 5.83 -4.88
CA ILE A 185 10.46 5.52 -4.35
C ILE A 185 11.32 4.83 -5.42
N LEU A 186 10.81 3.81 -6.11
CA LEU A 186 11.54 3.09 -7.15
C LEU A 186 12.00 4.02 -8.27
N VAL A 187 11.11 4.87 -8.75
CA VAL A 187 11.45 5.89 -9.77
C VAL A 187 12.48 6.88 -9.22
N GLY A 188 12.35 7.32 -7.97
CA GLY A 188 13.29 8.22 -7.31
C GLY A 188 14.70 7.63 -7.19
N VAL A 189 14.80 6.37 -6.81
CA VAL A 189 16.05 5.63 -6.76
C VAL A 189 16.64 5.49 -8.16
N GLY A 190 15.84 5.15 -9.16
CA GLY A 190 16.29 5.08 -10.56
C GLY A 190 16.85 6.41 -11.05
N ILE A 191 16.17 7.52 -10.76
CA ILE A 191 16.65 8.88 -11.09
C ILE A 191 17.96 9.20 -10.35
N ALA A 192 18.08 8.83 -9.06
CA ALA A 192 19.29 9.05 -8.27
C ALA A 192 20.51 8.34 -8.90
N PHE A 193 20.36 7.09 -9.30
CA PHE A 193 21.41 6.35 -10.00
C PHE A 193 21.73 6.96 -11.37
N LEU A 194 20.72 7.37 -12.11
CA LEU A 194 20.90 7.99 -13.41
C LEU A 194 21.65 9.34 -13.30
N LEU A 195 21.34 10.15 -12.29
CA LEU A 195 22.03 11.39 -12.00
C LEU A 195 23.49 11.14 -11.59
N GLU A 196 23.76 10.08 -10.81
CA GLU A 196 25.12 9.72 -10.43
C GLU A 196 25.94 9.21 -11.62
N LEU A 197 25.36 8.42 -12.53
CA LEU A 197 26.01 7.98 -13.77
C LEU A 197 26.34 9.13 -14.72
N LEU A 198 25.52 10.18 -14.71
CA LEU A 198 25.73 11.38 -15.52
C LEU A 198 26.68 12.38 -14.84
N ASP A 199 26.99 12.22 -13.55
CA ASP A 199 27.87 13.05 -12.80
C ASP A 199 29.36 12.70 -13.13
N ARG A 200 29.97 13.48 -14.02
CA ARG A 200 31.33 13.30 -14.47
C ARG A 200 32.38 13.98 -13.54
N THR A 201 32.00 14.30 -12.32
CA THR A 201 32.91 14.97 -11.37
C THR A 201 33.89 13.96 -10.79
N VAL A 202 35.18 14.28 -10.85
CA VAL A 202 36.24 13.47 -10.22
C VAL A 202 36.13 13.61 -8.71
N LYS A 203 35.70 12.53 -8.04
CA LYS A 203 35.49 12.50 -6.58
C LYS A 203 36.54 11.70 -5.82
N ASP A 204 37.24 10.82 -6.52
CA ASP A 204 38.20 9.91 -5.89
C ASP A 204 39.66 10.34 -6.20
N ASN A 205 40.44 10.37 -5.14
CA ASN A 205 41.88 10.59 -5.23
C ASN A 205 42.59 9.52 -6.07
N LYS A 206 42.06 8.31 -6.11
CA LYS A 206 42.57 7.22 -6.93
C LYS A 206 42.52 7.53 -8.43
N TYR A 207 41.45 8.16 -8.88
CA TYR A 207 41.33 8.55 -10.28
C TYR A 207 42.43 9.49 -10.71
N VAL A 208 42.85 10.44 -9.84
CA VAL A 208 43.90 11.39 -10.11
C VAL A 208 45.28 10.69 -10.16
N THR A 209 45.53 9.70 -9.28
CA THR A 209 46.81 9.00 -9.23
C THR A 209 46.92 7.86 -10.25
N GLU A 210 45.86 7.04 -10.42
CA GLU A 210 45.93 5.84 -11.25
C GLU A 210 45.60 6.13 -12.72
N THR A 211 44.64 7.04 -12.99
CA THR A 211 44.19 7.33 -14.37
C THR A 211 44.91 8.54 -14.96
N LEU A 212 45.13 9.59 -14.19
CA LEU A 212 45.82 10.81 -14.69
C LEU A 212 47.31 10.80 -14.41
N GLY A 213 47.83 9.88 -13.59
CA GLY A 213 49.25 9.74 -13.28
C GLY A 213 49.82 10.90 -12.46
N PHE A 214 48.99 11.75 -11.84
CA PHE A 214 49.47 12.89 -11.04
C PHE A 214 49.67 12.51 -9.58
N THR A 215 50.74 13.03 -8.97
CA THR A 215 51.00 12.85 -7.54
C THR A 215 50.14 13.83 -6.73
N ILE A 216 49.38 13.32 -5.75
CA ILE A 216 48.58 14.18 -4.86
C ILE A 216 49.51 14.82 -3.83
N LEU A 217 49.61 16.14 -3.86
CA LEU A 217 50.42 16.92 -2.91
C LEU A 217 49.69 17.17 -1.59
N GLY A 218 48.39 17.04 -1.58
CA GLY A 218 47.54 17.21 -0.38
C GLY A 218 46.07 17.41 -0.73
N THR A 219 45.18 17.19 0.25
CA THR A 219 43.76 17.42 0.13
C THR A 219 43.33 18.58 1.02
N VAL A 220 42.64 19.58 0.44
CA VAL A 220 42.07 20.69 1.20
C VAL A 220 40.58 20.43 1.41
N PRO A 221 40.11 20.14 2.64
CA PRO A 221 38.73 19.94 2.90
C PRO A 221 37.93 21.22 2.70
N GLN A 222 36.74 21.09 2.08
CA GLN A 222 35.81 22.21 1.95
C GLN A 222 35.17 22.48 3.31
N MET A 223 35.51 23.65 3.90
CA MET A 223 34.87 24.09 5.14
C MET A 223 33.56 24.84 4.85
N SER A 224 32.50 24.49 5.56
CA SER A 224 31.28 25.26 5.51
C SER A 224 31.43 26.62 6.17
N ALA A 225 30.65 27.62 5.75
CA ALA A 225 30.69 28.98 6.36
C ALA A 225 30.45 28.94 7.89
N LYS A 226 29.69 27.95 8.39
CA LYS A 226 29.50 27.73 9.83
C LYS A 226 30.76 27.26 10.54
N GLU A 227 31.51 26.35 9.95
CA GLU A 227 32.76 25.81 10.52
C GLU A 227 33.86 26.86 10.50
N VAL A 228 33.96 27.67 9.42
CA VAL A 228 34.89 28.80 9.35
C VAL A 228 34.57 29.79 10.46
N ASN A 229 33.31 30.19 10.65
CA ASN A 229 32.92 31.11 11.71
C ASN A 229 33.11 30.55 13.13
N ALA A 230 32.87 29.25 13.34
CA ALA A 230 33.14 28.60 14.62
C ALA A 230 34.63 28.53 14.96
N THR A 231 35.50 28.37 13.95
CA THR A 231 36.97 28.36 14.12
C THR A 231 37.50 29.74 14.39
N ILE A 232 36.93 30.79 13.78
CA ILE A 232 37.30 32.19 14.04
C ILE A 232 36.91 32.62 15.47
N GLN A 233 35.82 32.18 15.99
CA GLN A 233 35.37 32.49 17.37
C GLN A 233 36.15 31.75 18.46
N LYS A 234 36.88 30.67 18.12
CA LYS A 234 37.80 29.97 19.04
C LYS A 234 39.23 30.50 19.00
N LYS A 235 39.48 31.81 18.72
CA LYS A 235 40.78 32.39 19.02
C LYS A 235 41.04 32.28 20.52
N PRO A 236 42.13 31.61 20.97
CA PRO A 236 42.47 31.60 22.37
C PRO A 236 42.72 33.04 22.79
N SER A 237 41.95 33.54 23.77
CA SER A 237 42.26 34.77 24.48
C SER A 237 43.62 34.55 25.11
N ILE A 238 44.67 35.27 24.59
CA ILE A 238 45.96 35.34 25.24
C ILE A 238 45.70 36.04 26.56
N GLN A 239 45.57 35.22 27.64
CA GLN A 239 45.63 35.75 28.98
C GLN A 239 47.01 36.35 29.16
N MET A 240 47.08 37.69 29.11
CA MET A 240 48.24 38.42 29.62
C MET A 240 48.50 37.98 31.04
N ILE A 241 49.61 37.25 31.23
CA ILE A 241 50.15 36.98 32.53
C ILE A 241 50.54 38.36 33.12
N LYS A 242 49.66 38.96 33.94
CA LYS A 242 50.01 40.06 34.77
C LYS A 242 51.03 39.55 35.79
N LYS A 243 52.29 39.90 35.57
CA LYS A 243 53.41 39.72 36.45
C LYS A 243 53.13 40.55 37.72
N ASN A 244 52.62 39.94 38.78
CA ASN A 244 52.54 40.51 40.11
C ASN A 244 53.97 40.55 40.69
N THR A 245 54.65 41.61 40.43
CA THR A 245 55.88 42.03 41.21
C THR A 245 55.48 43.24 42.04
N GLY A 246 55.36 43.04 43.32
CA GLY A 246 55.19 44.14 44.27
C GLY A 246 54.17 43.83 45.37
N ASP A 247 54.68 43.44 46.50
CA ASP A 247 54.27 43.63 47.89
C ASP A 247 54.42 42.36 48.74
N LYS A 248 55.68 42.06 49.04
CA LYS A 248 56.09 41.33 50.23
C LYS A 248 57.07 42.16 51.02
N ALA A 249 56.58 43.23 51.62
CA ALA A 249 57.37 43.93 52.64
C ALA A 249 56.42 44.84 53.44
N ALA A 250 55.60 44.29 54.33
CA ALA A 250 55.02 45.00 55.49
C ALA A 250 53.95 44.15 56.16
N GLU A 251 54.33 43.05 56.76
CA GLU A 251 53.51 42.49 57.90
C GLU A 251 54.29 41.41 58.66
N SER A 252 55.44 41.83 59.18
CA SER A 252 56.18 41.06 60.15
C SER A 252 56.62 41.95 61.30
N ARG A 253 55.69 42.60 61.93
CA ARG A 253 55.93 43.26 63.25
C ARG A 253 54.60 43.57 63.86
N ARG A 254 54.04 42.62 64.61
CA ARG A 254 53.18 42.87 65.77
C ARG A 254 52.46 41.56 66.17
N SER A 255 53.10 40.83 67.00
CA SER A 255 52.53 40.27 68.22
C SER A 255 53.58 39.42 68.98
N ARG A 256 54.43 40.08 69.63
CA ARG A 256 55.00 39.59 70.89
C ARG A 256 54.30 40.40 71.93
N THR A 257 53.46 39.82 72.72
CA THR A 257 53.39 40.02 74.22
C THR A 257 52.16 39.35 74.78
N ARG A 258 52.46 38.47 75.77
CA ARG A 258 51.67 38.05 76.92
C ARG A 258 50.71 36.86 76.70
N VAL A 259 50.71 35.82 77.48
CA VAL A 259 51.32 35.38 78.80
C VAL A 259 51.39 33.88 78.67
#